data_fc5c6e1f7ca287171107d6fdff15890c
#
_entry.id   fc5c6e1f7ca287171107d6fdff15890c
#
_cell.length_a   1.000
_cell.length_b   1.000
_cell.length_c   1.000
_cell.angle_alpha   90.00
_cell.angle_beta   90.00
_cell.angle_gamma   90.00
#
_symmetry.space_group_name_H-M   'P 1'
#
loop_
_entity.id
_entity.type
_entity.pdbx_description
1 polymer ?
#
loop_
_entity_poly.entity_id
_entity_poly.type
_entity_poly.pdbx_seq_one_letter_code
_entity_poly.pdbx_strand_id
1 'polypeptide(L)'
;AILLILNRRTAKRHVSRMNKPPRRLAPDKDPIPLRFFPEVACGWPSPAADYEETPLSLDELVNVSAYSTFLVRARGHSMYPLIRDGDLLVVDKSTDPAPDDVVVAVVAGEFTVKRLGNVDGRAALIPENKAMAPIVIGDDEHIEIWGVVTWNLHSLRSGRPS
;
A
#
# COMPACT_ATOMS: atom_id res chain seq x y z
N ALA A 1 -2.82 -16.58 16.52
CA ALA A 1 -1.69 -16.28 17.44
C ALA A 1 -0.84 -15.08 16.98
N ILE A 2 -0.91 -14.65 15.71
CA ILE A 2 -0.15 -13.50 15.17
C ILE A 2 -0.75 -12.16 15.64
N LEU A 3 -2.03 -12.13 16.00
CA LEU A 3 -2.77 -10.92 16.34
C LEU A 3 -2.40 -10.27 17.69
N LEU A 4 -1.70 -10.97 18.57
CA LEU A 4 -1.43 -10.53 19.95
C LEU A 4 -0.12 -9.74 20.13
N ILE A 5 0.75 -9.66 19.13
CA ILE A 5 2.08 -9.02 19.26
C ILE A 5 2.08 -7.55 18.79
N LEU A 6 1.04 -7.12 18.06
CA LEU A 6 0.94 -5.76 17.54
C LEU A 6 0.24 -4.81 18.53
N ASN A 7 0.94 -4.42 19.58
CA ASN A 7 0.39 -3.53 20.62
C ASN A 7 0.34 -2.07 20.13
N ARG A 8 -0.86 -1.54 19.88
CA ARG A 8 -1.16 -0.19 19.36
C ARG A 8 -0.77 0.99 20.29
N ARG A 9 -0.15 0.78 21.46
CA ARG A 9 -0.07 1.82 22.50
C ARG A 9 1.21 2.63 22.61
N THR A 10 2.27 2.36 21.85
CA THR A 10 3.58 3.02 22.04
C THR A 10 4.01 4.01 20.96
N ALA A 11 3.19 4.30 19.97
CA ALA A 11 3.54 5.00 18.72
C ALA A 11 3.63 6.54 18.81
N LYS A 12 3.76 7.17 19.98
CA LYS A 12 3.65 8.65 20.05
C LYS A 12 4.97 9.44 20.01
N ARG A 13 6.15 8.87 19.88
CA ARG A 13 7.38 9.63 20.12
C ARG A 13 8.55 9.56 19.12
N HIS A 14 8.48 8.90 17.98
CA HIS A 14 9.68 8.85 17.11
C HIS A 14 9.43 8.92 15.58
N VAL A 15 8.48 9.71 15.14
CA VAL A 15 8.25 9.99 13.70
C VAL A 15 8.99 11.29 13.32
N SER A 16 10.32 11.30 13.37
CA SER A 16 11.09 12.55 13.16
C SER A 16 11.95 12.59 11.89
N ARG A 17 11.84 11.66 10.95
CA ARG A 17 12.68 11.67 9.73
C ARG A 17 11.97 11.31 8.43
N MET A 18 10.68 11.57 8.29
CA MET A 18 10.13 11.69 6.95
C MET A 18 10.46 13.07 6.40
N ASN A 19 11.20 13.15 5.31
CA ASN A 19 11.46 14.40 4.58
C ASN A 19 10.17 15.09 4.12
N LYS A 20 9.05 14.36 4.15
CA LYS A 20 7.69 14.87 3.93
C LYS A 20 6.71 13.85 4.53
N PRO A 21 5.83 14.27 5.48
CA PRO A 21 4.84 13.37 6.05
C PRO A 21 3.90 12.84 4.97
N PRO A 22 3.30 11.65 5.18
CA PRO A 22 2.28 11.12 4.29
C PRO A 22 1.18 12.15 4.06
N ARG A 23 0.82 12.37 2.79
CA ARG A 23 -0.26 13.28 2.46
C ARG A 23 -1.59 12.54 2.62
N ARG A 24 -2.46 13.12 3.45
CA ARG A 24 -3.82 12.67 3.56
C ARG A 24 -4.58 12.98 2.26
N LEU A 25 -5.37 12.02 1.80
CA LEU A 25 -6.34 12.26 0.75
C LEU A 25 -7.50 13.09 1.31
N ALA A 26 -7.95 14.07 0.53
CA ALA A 26 -9.17 14.80 0.80
C ALA A 26 -10.12 14.53 -0.37
N PRO A 27 -11.37 14.11 -0.11
CA PRO A 27 -12.35 13.94 -1.19
C PRO A 27 -12.61 15.28 -1.87
N ASP A 28 -12.80 15.24 -3.18
CA ASP A 28 -13.38 16.38 -3.88
C ASP A 28 -14.84 16.54 -3.43
N LYS A 29 -15.34 17.78 -3.44
CA LYS A 29 -16.73 18.05 -3.05
C LYS A 29 -17.72 17.42 -4.02
N ASP A 30 -17.32 17.29 -5.30
CA ASP A 30 -18.09 16.67 -6.35
C ASP A 30 -17.19 15.65 -7.09
N PRO A 31 -17.13 14.40 -6.64
CA PRO A 31 -16.32 13.36 -7.29
C PRO A 31 -16.75 13.20 -8.75
N ILE A 32 -15.78 13.19 -9.66
CA ILE A 32 -16.03 13.04 -11.09
C ILE A 32 -16.25 11.56 -11.39
N PRO A 33 -17.48 11.15 -11.79
CA PRO A 33 -17.74 9.78 -12.22
C PRO A 33 -16.99 9.50 -13.52
N LEU A 34 -16.25 8.39 -13.55
CA LEU A 34 -15.58 7.91 -14.75
C LEU A 34 -16.45 6.84 -15.42
N ARG A 35 -16.48 6.85 -16.77
CA ARG A 35 -17.09 5.74 -17.50
C ARG A 35 -16.32 4.47 -17.21
N PHE A 36 -17.03 3.44 -16.85
CA PHE A 36 -16.47 2.15 -16.50
C PHE A 36 -16.82 1.11 -17.57
N PHE A 37 -15.80 0.40 -18.04
CA PHE A 37 -15.92 -0.73 -18.96
C PHE A 37 -15.40 -1.97 -18.22
N PRO A 38 -16.23 -3.01 -18.04
CA PRO A 38 -15.91 -4.06 -17.07
C PRO A 38 -14.71 -4.92 -17.45
N GLU A 39 -14.54 -5.21 -18.74
CA GLU A 39 -13.50 -6.15 -19.15
C GLU A 39 -12.78 -5.71 -20.44
N VAL A 40 -11.46 -5.71 -20.37
CA VAL A 40 -10.57 -5.62 -21.52
C VAL A 40 -9.62 -6.80 -21.48
N ALA A 41 -9.64 -7.66 -22.49
CA ALA A 41 -8.77 -8.82 -22.55
C ALA A 41 -7.28 -8.40 -22.61
N CYS A 42 -6.47 -8.90 -21.68
CA CYS A 42 -5.01 -8.74 -21.70
C CYS A 42 -4.29 -9.86 -22.48
N GLY A 43 -5.00 -10.60 -23.31
CA GLY A 43 -4.51 -11.69 -24.15
C GLY A 43 -4.95 -11.54 -25.59
N TRP A 44 -5.54 -12.59 -26.16
CA TRP A 44 -6.11 -12.56 -27.50
C TRP A 44 -7.30 -11.58 -27.54
N PRO A 45 -7.42 -10.78 -28.60
CA PRO A 45 -8.52 -9.83 -28.72
C PRO A 45 -9.86 -10.57 -28.70
N SER A 46 -10.80 -10.07 -27.89
CA SER A 46 -12.21 -10.46 -27.95
C SER A 46 -13.02 -9.33 -28.61
N PRO A 47 -14.19 -9.62 -29.20
CA PRO A 47 -15.06 -8.57 -29.72
C PRO A 47 -15.33 -7.52 -28.64
N ALA A 48 -15.18 -6.25 -29.00
CA ALA A 48 -15.57 -5.17 -28.11
C ALA A 48 -17.09 -5.23 -27.93
N ALA A 49 -17.54 -5.60 -26.75
CA ALA A 49 -18.94 -5.50 -26.36
C ALA A 49 -19.16 -4.09 -25.80
N ASP A 50 -20.11 -3.35 -26.34
CA ASP A 50 -20.52 -2.02 -25.87
C ASP A 50 -21.30 -2.11 -24.54
N TYR A 51 -20.69 -2.74 -23.54
CA TYR A 51 -21.26 -2.77 -22.20
C TYR A 51 -20.64 -1.67 -21.36
N GLU A 52 -21.31 -0.54 -21.29
CA GLU A 52 -21.00 0.52 -20.34
C GLU A 52 -21.70 0.17 -19.01
N GLU A 53 -20.91 -0.01 -17.94
CA GLU A 53 -21.46 -0.20 -16.60
C GLU A 53 -21.68 1.14 -15.88
N THR A 54 -22.24 1.06 -14.69
CA THR A 54 -22.46 2.23 -13.83
C THR A 54 -21.14 2.99 -13.64
N PRO A 55 -21.12 4.31 -13.86
CA PRO A 55 -19.91 5.12 -13.66
C PRO A 55 -19.29 4.92 -12.29
N LEU A 56 -17.97 4.75 -12.24
CA LEU A 56 -17.19 4.51 -11.02
C LEU A 56 -16.41 5.77 -10.64
N SER A 57 -16.47 6.17 -9.38
CA SER A 57 -15.62 7.21 -8.82
C SER A 57 -14.32 6.63 -8.30
N LEU A 58 -13.17 7.21 -8.67
CA LEU A 58 -11.89 6.82 -8.07
C LEU A 58 -11.84 7.11 -6.58
N ASP A 59 -12.50 8.17 -6.12
CA ASP A 59 -12.58 8.54 -4.71
C ASP A 59 -13.29 7.46 -3.89
N GLU A 60 -14.37 6.89 -4.44
CA GLU A 60 -15.07 5.77 -3.83
C GLU A 60 -14.23 4.50 -3.86
N LEU A 61 -13.60 4.19 -5.00
CA LEU A 61 -12.78 3.00 -5.17
C LEU A 61 -11.64 2.93 -4.17
N VAL A 62 -10.96 4.05 -3.91
CA VAL A 62 -9.83 4.12 -2.97
C VAL A 62 -10.22 4.61 -1.57
N ASN A 63 -11.52 4.78 -1.30
CA ASN A 63 -12.08 5.24 -0.02
C ASN A 63 -11.43 6.53 0.50
N VAL A 64 -11.37 7.57 -0.33
CA VAL A 64 -10.72 8.86 -0.02
C VAL A 64 -11.34 9.55 1.17
N SER A 65 -12.64 9.36 1.41
CA SER A 65 -13.39 9.97 2.51
C SER A 65 -12.98 9.46 3.89
N ALA A 66 -12.34 8.30 3.98
CA ALA A 66 -11.91 7.74 5.25
C ALA A 66 -10.73 8.54 5.84
N TYR A 67 -10.86 8.90 7.12
CA TYR A 67 -9.79 9.60 7.87
C TYR A 67 -8.50 8.79 8.00
N SER A 68 -8.57 7.49 7.75
CA SER A 68 -7.49 6.52 7.81
C SER A 68 -6.71 6.38 6.51
N THR A 69 -7.17 6.97 5.39
CA THR A 69 -6.60 6.81 4.07
C THR A 69 -5.51 7.85 3.77
N PHE A 70 -4.34 7.38 3.37
CA PHE A 70 -3.15 8.19 3.08
C PHE A 70 -2.54 7.84 1.74
N LEU A 71 -1.85 8.81 1.12
CA LEU A 71 -0.96 8.57 -0.02
C LEU A 71 0.49 8.57 0.43
N VAL A 72 1.21 7.53 0.02
CA VAL A 72 2.65 7.37 0.29
C VAL A 72 3.36 7.13 -1.04
N ARG A 73 4.49 7.80 -1.28
CA ARG A 73 5.33 7.54 -2.44
C ARG A 73 6.34 6.45 -2.11
N ALA A 74 6.34 5.36 -2.89
CA ALA A 74 7.32 4.30 -2.77
C ALA A 74 8.71 4.78 -3.23
N ARG A 75 9.75 4.32 -2.54
CA ARG A 75 11.14 4.51 -2.93
C ARG A 75 11.92 3.21 -2.83
N GLY A 76 12.80 2.99 -3.81
CA GLY A 76 13.67 1.82 -3.87
C GLY A 76 13.04 0.62 -4.58
N HIS A 77 13.71 -0.52 -4.48
CA HIS A 77 13.42 -1.69 -5.32
C HIS A 77 13.06 -2.95 -4.53
N SER A 78 12.86 -2.84 -3.21
CA SER A 78 12.58 -4.01 -2.36
C SER A 78 11.26 -4.70 -2.67
N MET A 79 10.31 -3.98 -3.25
CA MET A 79 8.99 -4.50 -3.63
C MET A 79 8.83 -4.69 -5.14
N TYR A 80 9.92 -4.62 -5.92
CA TYR A 80 9.90 -4.93 -7.34
C TYR A 80 9.68 -6.44 -7.56
N PRO A 81 8.85 -6.87 -8.55
CA PRO A 81 8.19 -6.05 -9.58
C PRO A 81 6.81 -5.49 -9.20
N LEU A 82 6.26 -5.85 -8.04
CA LEU A 82 4.90 -5.48 -7.63
C LEU A 82 4.75 -3.96 -7.45
N ILE A 83 5.72 -3.33 -6.80
CA ILE A 83 5.76 -1.88 -6.58
C ILE A 83 7.11 -1.37 -7.09
N ARG A 84 7.05 -0.31 -7.90
CA ARG A 84 8.24 0.31 -8.50
C ARG A 84 8.61 1.60 -7.79
N ASP A 85 9.87 1.99 -7.94
CA ASP A 85 10.32 3.29 -7.44
C ASP A 85 9.47 4.43 -8.03
N GLY A 86 8.97 5.31 -7.18
CA GLY A 86 8.11 6.42 -7.55
C GLY A 86 6.61 6.14 -7.57
N ASP A 87 6.17 4.90 -7.44
CA ASP A 87 4.75 4.57 -7.36
C ASP A 87 4.06 5.27 -6.19
N LEU A 88 2.76 5.54 -6.35
CA LEU A 88 1.91 6.06 -5.27
C LEU A 88 1.10 4.94 -4.66
N LEU A 89 1.22 4.77 -3.36
CA LEU A 89 0.49 3.77 -2.59
C LEU A 89 -0.65 4.42 -1.84
N VAL A 90 -1.84 3.85 -1.95
CA VAL A 90 -2.96 4.16 -1.06
C VAL A 90 -2.83 3.27 0.16
N VAL A 91 -2.81 3.86 1.34
CA VAL A 91 -2.57 3.15 2.61
C VAL A 91 -3.72 3.42 3.55
N ASP A 92 -4.34 2.38 4.07
CA ASP A 92 -5.36 2.47 5.11
C ASP A 92 -4.77 2.09 6.48
N LYS A 93 -4.91 2.99 7.43
CA LYS A 93 -4.47 2.81 8.81
C LYS A 93 -5.50 2.14 9.71
N SER A 94 -6.74 2.04 9.28
CA SER A 94 -7.82 1.43 10.06
C SER A 94 -7.95 -0.07 9.84
N THR A 95 -7.43 -0.56 8.71
CA THR A 95 -7.43 -1.98 8.38
C THR A 95 -6.46 -2.73 9.28
N ASP A 96 -6.94 -3.80 9.92
CA ASP A 96 -6.09 -4.72 10.65
C ASP A 96 -5.27 -5.57 9.67
N PRO A 97 -3.92 -5.58 9.78
CA PRO A 97 -3.10 -6.32 8.84
C PRO A 97 -3.28 -7.82 8.96
N ALA A 98 -3.44 -8.49 7.83
CA ALA A 98 -3.53 -9.94 7.70
C ALA A 98 -2.24 -10.52 7.06
N PRO A 99 -1.97 -11.83 7.21
CA PRO A 99 -0.93 -12.49 6.42
C PRO A 99 -1.12 -12.23 4.93
N ASP A 100 -0.02 -12.03 4.22
CA ASP A 100 0.07 -11.68 2.79
C ASP A 100 -0.31 -10.24 2.43
N ASP A 101 -0.76 -9.42 3.35
CA ASP A 101 -0.94 -8.00 3.09
C ASP A 101 0.41 -7.30 2.81
N VAL A 102 0.39 -6.36 1.88
CA VAL A 102 1.47 -5.39 1.74
C VAL A 102 1.24 -4.29 2.76
N VAL A 103 2.24 -4.04 3.59
CA VAL A 103 2.14 -3.10 4.71
C VAL A 103 3.22 -2.02 4.63
N VAL A 104 2.89 -0.85 5.13
CA VAL A 104 3.88 0.15 5.52
C VAL A 104 4.22 -0.11 6.97
N ALA A 105 5.48 -0.40 7.24
CA ALA A 105 5.97 -0.67 8.59
C ALA A 105 7.04 0.34 9.00
N VAL A 106 7.20 0.53 10.29
CA VAL A 106 8.31 1.28 10.91
C VAL A 106 9.26 0.24 11.53
N VAL A 107 10.49 0.23 11.07
CA VAL A 107 11.56 -0.66 11.53
C VAL A 107 12.72 0.22 11.99
N ALA A 108 13.12 0.12 13.23
CA ALA A 108 14.17 0.96 13.81
C ALA A 108 13.97 2.47 13.58
N GLY A 109 12.71 2.92 13.57
CA GLY A 109 12.36 4.32 13.35
C GLY A 109 12.29 4.75 11.86
N GLU A 110 12.49 3.84 10.91
CA GLU A 110 12.43 4.12 9.48
C GLU A 110 11.25 3.42 8.81
N PHE A 111 10.60 4.12 7.86
CA PHE A 111 9.50 3.55 7.10
C PHE A 111 9.99 2.59 6.02
N THR A 112 9.33 1.46 5.91
CA THR A 112 9.54 0.49 4.84
C THR A 112 8.23 -0.08 4.34
N VAL A 113 8.21 -0.56 3.08
CA VAL A 113 7.08 -1.29 2.50
C VAL A 113 7.51 -2.72 2.28
N LYS A 114 6.74 -3.67 2.82
CA LYS A 114 7.00 -5.12 2.73
C LYS A 114 5.69 -5.89 2.73
N ARG A 115 5.77 -7.17 2.35
CA ARG A 115 4.67 -8.11 2.56
C ARG A 115 4.76 -8.69 3.96
N LEU A 116 3.66 -8.70 4.68
CA LEU A 116 3.57 -9.38 5.97
C LEU A 116 3.45 -10.89 5.73
N GLY A 117 4.33 -11.66 6.32
CA GLY A 117 4.34 -13.11 6.12
C GLY A 117 5.00 -13.87 7.27
N ASN A 118 5.43 -15.08 6.97
CA ASN A 118 6.05 -15.97 7.95
C ASN A 118 7.34 -16.58 7.39
N VAL A 119 8.36 -16.65 8.22
CA VAL A 119 9.63 -17.35 7.93
C VAL A 119 9.95 -18.24 9.13
N ASP A 120 10.01 -19.53 8.91
CA ASP A 120 10.32 -20.55 9.94
C ASP A 120 9.42 -20.44 11.19
N GLY A 121 8.12 -20.20 10.99
CA GLY A 121 7.14 -20.08 12.08
C GLY A 121 7.10 -18.71 12.75
N ARG A 122 7.93 -17.75 12.34
CA ARG A 122 7.99 -16.39 12.89
C ARG A 122 7.45 -15.37 11.90
N ALA A 123 6.73 -14.38 12.41
CA ALA A 123 6.27 -13.26 11.60
C ALA A 123 7.47 -12.55 10.96
N ALA A 124 7.31 -12.11 9.71
CA ALA A 124 8.37 -11.47 8.96
C ALA A 124 7.83 -10.43 7.99
N LEU A 125 8.65 -9.43 7.69
CA LEU A 125 8.44 -8.46 6.63
C LEU A 125 9.25 -8.91 5.40
N ILE A 126 8.55 -9.37 4.38
CA ILE A 126 9.11 -10.06 3.21
C ILE A 126 9.15 -9.10 2.02
N PRO A 127 10.32 -8.87 1.40
CA PRO A 127 10.42 -8.14 0.15
C PRO A 127 9.89 -8.98 -1.03
N GLU A 128 9.27 -8.33 -2.02
CA GLU A 128 8.94 -9.00 -3.30
C GLU A 128 10.20 -9.27 -4.13
N ASN A 129 11.21 -8.43 -3.98
CA ASN A 129 12.50 -8.63 -4.64
C ASN A 129 13.25 -9.79 -3.98
N LYS A 130 13.30 -10.91 -4.68
CA LYS A 130 13.94 -12.15 -4.20
C LYS A 130 15.45 -12.05 -3.96
N ALA A 131 16.08 -10.98 -4.44
CA ALA A 131 17.51 -10.70 -4.14
C ALA A 131 17.72 -10.10 -2.75
N MET A 132 16.66 -9.76 -2.03
CA MET A 132 16.71 -9.17 -0.70
C MET A 132 16.20 -10.15 0.35
N ALA A 133 16.82 -10.13 1.53
CA ALA A 133 16.41 -10.98 2.64
C ALA A 133 15.17 -10.43 3.36
N PRO A 134 14.29 -11.29 3.90
CA PRO A 134 13.21 -10.89 4.77
C PRO A 134 13.74 -10.36 6.11
N ILE A 135 12.96 -9.49 6.74
CA ILE A 135 13.19 -9.01 8.12
C ILE A 135 12.30 -9.84 9.03
N VAL A 136 12.90 -10.77 9.79
CA VAL A 136 12.16 -11.58 10.74
C VAL A 136 11.88 -10.75 11.99
N ILE A 137 10.61 -10.71 12.41
CA ILE A 137 10.18 -9.94 13.58
C ILE A 137 10.63 -10.69 14.84
N GLY A 138 11.58 -10.11 15.57
CA GLY A 138 12.08 -10.61 16.85
C GLY A 138 11.33 -10.00 18.03
N ASP A 139 11.49 -10.61 19.21
CA ASP A 139 10.84 -10.13 20.44
C ASP A 139 11.39 -8.76 20.89
N ASP A 140 12.64 -8.46 20.54
CA ASP A 140 13.34 -7.22 20.90
C ASP A 140 13.31 -6.13 19.82
N GLU A 141 12.75 -6.41 18.64
CA GLU A 141 12.68 -5.43 17.54
C GLU A 141 11.39 -4.60 17.63
N HIS A 142 11.55 -3.30 17.75
CA HIS A 142 10.43 -2.36 17.68
C HIS A 142 9.98 -2.21 16.22
N ILE A 143 9.13 -3.13 15.78
CA ILE A 143 8.46 -3.08 14.48
C ILE A 143 7.00 -2.71 14.71
N GLU A 144 6.57 -1.66 14.03
CA GLU A 144 5.18 -1.18 14.05
C GLU A 144 4.62 -1.24 12.64
N ILE A 145 3.44 -1.84 12.46
CA ILE A 145 2.69 -1.71 11.22
C ILE A 145 1.94 -0.37 11.25
N TRP A 146 2.33 0.53 10.35
CA TRP A 146 1.73 1.85 10.24
C TRP A 146 0.41 1.85 9.50
N GLY A 147 0.24 0.95 8.51
CA GLY A 147 -0.99 0.78 7.75
C GLY A 147 -0.86 -0.27 6.64
N VAL A 148 -2.00 -0.70 6.10
CA VAL A 148 -2.10 -1.67 5.01
C VAL A 148 -2.15 -0.94 3.67
N VAL A 149 -1.36 -1.38 2.69
CA VAL A 149 -1.40 -0.86 1.32
C VAL A 149 -2.58 -1.49 0.60
N THR A 150 -3.56 -0.70 0.23
CA THR A 150 -4.78 -1.16 -0.44
C THR A 150 -4.69 -1.04 -1.96
N TRP A 151 -3.97 -0.04 -2.48
CA TRP A 151 -3.80 0.18 -3.91
C TRP A 151 -2.38 0.64 -4.24
N ASN A 152 -1.92 0.23 -5.43
CA ASN A 152 -0.70 0.74 -6.05
C ASN A 152 -1.05 1.48 -7.35
N LEU A 153 -0.76 2.78 -7.40
CA LEU A 153 -0.98 3.62 -8.57
C LEU A 153 0.34 3.75 -9.34
N HIS A 154 0.49 2.92 -10.34
CA HIS A 154 1.66 2.90 -11.22
C HIS A 154 1.39 3.63 -12.53
N SER A 155 2.24 4.61 -12.88
CA SER A 155 2.14 5.31 -14.17
C SER A 155 2.88 4.54 -15.26
N LEU A 156 2.15 4.10 -16.27
CA LEU A 156 2.72 3.41 -17.44
C LEU A 156 3.39 4.38 -18.44
N ARG A 157 3.14 5.69 -18.32
CA ARG A 157 3.79 6.71 -19.17
C ARG A 157 5.03 7.26 -18.48
N SER A 158 6.17 7.19 -19.16
CA SER A 158 7.41 7.88 -18.75
C SER A 158 7.23 9.39 -18.83
N GLY A 159 7.79 10.15 -17.88
CA GLY A 159 7.81 11.61 -17.91
C GLY A 159 6.65 12.32 -17.21
N ARG A 160 6.02 11.69 -16.22
CA ARG A 160 5.10 12.43 -15.35
C ARG A 160 5.87 13.37 -14.42
N PRO A 161 5.44 14.65 -14.29
CA PRO A 161 6.02 15.53 -13.28
C PRO A 161 5.76 14.94 -11.88
N SER A 162 6.81 14.90 -11.11
CA SER A 162 6.83 14.53 -9.69
C SER A 162 6.08 15.54 -8.83
#